data_7d3ca0da119b8e186c883e12aac69945
#
_entry.id   7d3ca0da119b8e186c883e12aac69945
#
_cell.length_a   1.000
_cell.length_b   1.000
_cell.length_c   1.000
_cell.angle_alpha   90.00
_cell.angle_beta   90.00
_cell.angle_gamma   90.00
#
_symmetry.space_group_name_H-M   'P 1'
#
loop_
_entity.id
_entity.type
_entity.pdbx_description
1 polymer ?
#
loop_
_entity_poly.entity_id
_entity_poly.type
_entity_poly.pdbx_seq_one_letter_code
_entity_poly.pdbx_strand_id
1 'polypeptide(L)' 'MYKISIPTKKAYDAIIWAKENIGGSFEVQHMMPAGCYEFRFDRSEQASFFALRWQ' A
#
# COMPACT_ATOMS: atom_id res chain seq x y z
N MET A 1 -10.46 -8.52 -2.05
CA MET A 1 -9.44 -7.47 -2.22
C MET A 1 -9.22 -6.76 -0.90
N TYR A 2 -7.97 -6.54 -0.54
CA TYR A 2 -7.58 -5.97 0.74
C TYR A 2 -7.00 -4.58 0.53
N LYS A 3 -7.49 -3.61 1.30
CA LYS A 3 -7.13 -2.20 1.10
C LYS A 3 -6.44 -1.65 2.34
N ILE A 4 -5.35 -0.92 2.13
CA ILE A 4 -4.62 -0.28 3.21
C ILE A 4 -4.32 1.15 2.81
N SER A 5 -4.65 2.10 3.68
CA SER A 5 -4.44 3.53 3.42
C SER A 5 -3.16 4.00 4.09
N ILE A 6 -2.33 4.70 3.32
CA ILE A 6 -1.06 5.24 3.81
C ILE A 6 -1.04 6.74 3.57
N PRO A 7 -0.65 7.56 4.56
CA PRO A 7 -0.57 9.01 4.36
C PRO A 7 0.35 9.36 3.19
N THR A 8 0.00 10.42 2.47
CA THR A 8 0.73 10.84 1.28
C THR A 8 2.24 10.98 1.54
N LYS A 9 2.62 11.52 2.68
CA LYS A 9 4.04 11.76 2.97
C LYS A 9 4.85 10.48 3.11
N LYS A 10 4.18 9.35 3.37
CA LYS A 10 4.85 8.04 3.48
C LYS A 10 4.62 7.17 2.25
N ALA A 11 3.68 7.55 1.40
CA ALA A 11 3.22 6.69 0.33
C ALA A 11 4.31 6.37 -0.69
N TYR A 12 5.15 7.35 -1.01
CA TYR A 12 6.18 7.14 -2.00
C TYR A 12 7.16 6.04 -1.57
N ASP A 13 7.63 6.13 -0.32
CA ASP A 13 8.52 5.11 0.22
C ASP A 13 7.81 3.76 0.32
N ALA A 14 6.53 3.77 0.67
CA ALA A 14 5.75 2.55 0.77
C ALA A 14 5.61 1.86 -0.59
N ILE A 15 5.43 2.63 -1.67
CA ILE A 15 5.34 2.08 -3.01
C ILE A 15 6.65 1.37 -3.39
N ILE A 16 7.77 2.03 -3.15
CA ILE A 16 9.08 1.45 -3.45
C ILE A 16 9.28 0.16 -2.66
N TRP A 17 9.00 0.21 -1.37
CA TRP A 17 9.14 -0.96 -0.50
C TRP A 17 8.28 -2.12 -0.97
N ALA A 18 7.03 -1.82 -1.35
CA ALA A 18 6.10 -2.86 -1.80
C ALA A 18 6.57 -3.51 -3.08
N LYS A 19 7.09 -2.72 -4.02
CA LYS A 19 7.61 -3.27 -5.27
C LYS A 19 8.78 -4.21 -5.03
N GLU A 20 9.62 -3.90 -4.05
CA GLU A 20 10.78 -4.70 -3.74
C GLU A 20 10.45 -5.94 -2.91
N ASN A 21 9.46 -5.87 -2.04
CA ASN A 21 9.20 -6.92 -1.07
C ASN A 21 7.95 -7.75 -1.34
N ILE A 22 6.97 -7.19 -2.04
CA ILE A 22 5.73 -7.89 -2.32
C ILE A 22 5.66 -8.29 -3.80
N GLY A 23 6.25 -7.47 -4.66
CA GLY A 23 6.21 -7.72 -6.09
C GLY A 23 5.15 -6.88 -6.78
N GLY A 24 4.88 -7.18 -8.03
CA GLY A 24 4.09 -6.30 -8.88
C GLY A 24 2.60 -6.51 -8.91
N SER A 25 2.04 -7.32 -8.01
CA SER A 25 0.63 -7.66 -8.10
C SER A 25 -0.24 -6.86 -7.12
N PHE A 26 0.04 -5.58 -6.98
CA PHE A 26 -0.80 -4.70 -6.17
C PHE A 26 -1.11 -3.43 -6.93
N GLU A 27 -2.16 -2.73 -6.51
CA GLU A 27 -2.57 -1.47 -7.10
C GLU A 27 -2.46 -0.35 -6.08
N VAL A 28 -2.20 0.87 -6.57
CA VAL A 28 -2.12 2.05 -5.72
C VAL A 28 -3.00 3.13 -6.32
N GLN A 29 -3.81 3.77 -5.49
CA GLN A 29 -4.69 4.84 -5.93
C GLN A 29 -4.56 6.04 -5.00
N HIS A 30 -4.37 7.22 -5.57
CA HIS A 30 -4.34 8.46 -4.80
C HIS A 30 -5.77 8.85 -4.43
N MET A 31 -6.04 8.94 -3.14
CA MET A 31 -7.39 9.28 -2.65
C MET A 31 -7.46 10.74 -2.28
N MET A 32 -8.08 11.54 -3.13
CA MET A 32 -8.27 12.95 -2.87
C MET A 32 -9.73 13.21 -2.51
N PRO A 33 -10.00 14.14 -1.59
CA PRO A 33 -9.07 15.05 -0.91
C PRO A 33 -8.48 14.50 0.39
N ALA A 34 -8.57 13.21 0.63
CA ALA A 34 -8.21 12.62 1.91
C ALA A 34 -6.72 12.71 2.25
N GLY A 35 -5.86 12.98 1.25
CA GLY A 35 -4.43 13.11 1.50
C GLY A 35 -3.75 11.81 1.83
N CYS A 36 -4.21 10.71 1.22
CA CYS A 36 -3.61 9.40 1.43
C CYS A 36 -3.63 8.61 0.13
N TYR A 37 -2.90 7.50 0.12
CA TYR A 37 -2.92 6.55 -0.98
C TYR A 37 -3.52 5.25 -0.49
N GLU A 38 -4.37 4.65 -1.31
CA GLU A 38 -4.96 3.34 -1.01
C GLU A 38 -4.20 2.28 -1.77
N PHE A 39 -3.64 1.32 -1.02
CA PHE A 39 -2.94 0.18 -1.60
C PHE A 39 -3.90 -1.01 -1.59
N ARG A 40 -4.03 -1.68 -2.72
CA ARG A 40 -4.95 -2.81 -2.88
C ARG A 40 -4.16 -4.06 -3.19
N PHE A 41 -4.39 -5.09 -2.39
CA PHE A 41 -3.70 -6.37 -2.54
C PHE A 41 -4.70 -7.48 -2.81
N ASP A 42 -4.30 -8.44 -3.63
CA ASP A 42 -5.16 -9.58 -3.95
C ASP A 42 -5.21 -10.60 -2.82
N ARG A 43 -4.16 -10.70 -2.03
CA ARG A 43 -4.05 -11.72 -0.98
C ARG A 43 -3.91 -11.10 0.39
N SER A 44 -4.53 -11.77 1.39
CA SER A 44 -4.46 -11.28 2.76
C SER A 44 -3.03 -11.30 3.30
N GLU A 45 -2.21 -12.25 2.87
CA GLU A 45 -0.82 -12.32 3.30
C GLU A 45 -0.04 -11.09 2.88
N GLN A 46 -0.26 -10.64 1.64
CA GLN A 46 0.38 -9.44 1.13
C GLN A 46 -0.03 -8.21 1.94
N ALA A 47 -1.32 -8.08 2.18
CA ALA A 47 -1.85 -6.95 2.95
C ALA A 47 -1.32 -6.95 4.37
N SER A 48 -1.27 -8.11 5.01
CA SER A 48 -0.76 -8.23 6.38
C SER A 48 0.71 -7.88 6.44
N PHE A 49 1.50 -8.37 5.49
CA PHE A 49 2.92 -8.09 5.42
C PHE A 49 3.18 -6.59 5.26
N PHE A 50 2.42 -5.96 4.37
CA PHE A 50 2.51 -4.53 4.14
C PHE A 50 2.11 -3.75 5.40
N ALA A 51 1.01 -4.14 6.04
CA ALA A 51 0.52 -3.46 7.22
C ALA A 51 1.51 -3.52 8.38
N LEU A 52 2.17 -4.65 8.56
CA LEU A 52 3.18 -4.80 9.62
C LEU A 52 4.31 -3.79 9.46
N ARG A 53 4.64 -3.43 8.22
CA ARG A 53 5.73 -2.49 7.97
C ARG A 53 5.27 -1.04 8.02
N TRP A 54 4.06 -0.75 7.55
CA TRP A 54 3.62 0.62 7.30
C TRP A 54 2.48 1.12 8.18
N GLN A 55 1.82 0.24 8.88
CA GLN A 55 0.81 0.59 9.86
C GLN A 55 1.25 0.11 11.24
#